data_a52bc28cca1b3e4b49da62c5d01b4227
#
_entry.id   a52bc28cca1b3e4b49da62c5d01b4227
#
_cell.length_a   1.000
_cell.length_b   1.000
_cell.length_c   1.000
_cell.angle_alpha   90.00
_cell.angle_beta   90.00
_cell.angle_gamma   90.00
#
_symmetry.space_group_name_H-M   'P 1'
#
loop_
_entity.id
_entity.type
_entity.pdbx_description
1 polymer ?
#
loop_
_entity_poly.entity_id
_entity_poly.type
_entity_poly.pdbx_seq_one_letter_code
_entity_poly.pdbx_strand_id
1 'polypeptide(L)'
;FYANLKVFEGYYEKKWFPYTMPISDIYGLRAAFDNIAGDPDMLARHARIGEACRAAVRGAGLNLHLASGFSNTVTVFDVPKETTADAILQTMRQKHGIMLAGSFDSLAGQVIRIGHMGSNANVVDMIETLDALDDTLRKLNVPLKGQLRMIFQEEVSQKGLVL
;
A
#
# COMPACT_ATOMS: atom_id res chain seq x y z
N PHE A 1 -23.39 5.89 -20.95
CA PHE A 1 -24.34 4.76 -21.01
C PHE A 1 -24.56 4.20 -19.59
N TYR A 2 -23.63 3.49 -19.00
CA TYR A 2 -23.80 2.92 -17.66
C TYR A 2 -23.86 3.96 -16.53
N ALA A 3 -23.27 5.12 -16.70
CA ALA A 3 -23.28 6.21 -15.72
C ALA A 3 -24.54 7.08 -15.75
N ASN A 4 -25.52 6.75 -16.60
CA ASN A 4 -26.76 7.50 -16.69
C ASN A 4 -27.75 7.04 -15.63
N LEU A 5 -27.88 7.79 -14.54
CA LEU A 5 -28.78 7.46 -13.43
C LEU A 5 -30.27 7.53 -13.82
N LYS A 6 -30.64 8.25 -14.89
CA LYS A 6 -32.03 8.33 -15.37
C LYS A 6 -32.60 6.99 -15.83
N VAL A 7 -31.75 6.02 -16.15
CA VAL A 7 -32.20 4.67 -16.53
C VAL A 7 -32.94 3.96 -15.37
N PHE A 8 -32.68 4.39 -14.13
CA PHE A 8 -33.33 3.85 -12.92
C PHE A 8 -34.65 4.55 -12.58
N GLU A 9 -35.04 5.57 -13.32
CA GLU A 9 -36.29 6.32 -13.06
C GLU A 9 -37.50 5.41 -13.19
N GLY A 10 -38.31 5.36 -12.13
CA GLY A 10 -39.51 4.53 -12.04
C GLY A 10 -39.24 3.02 -11.95
N TYR A 11 -38.02 2.59 -11.59
CA TYR A 11 -37.71 1.15 -11.48
C TYR A 11 -38.55 0.42 -10.44
N TYR A 12 -38.92 1.11 -9.35
CA TYR A 12 -39.71 0.55 -8.27
C TYR A 12 -41.16 0.30 -8.69
N GLU A 13 -41.78 1.29 -9.33
CA GLU A 13 -43.15 1.23 -9.82
C GLU A 13 -43.27 0.22 -10.96
N LYS A 14 -42.31 0.20 -11.86
CA LYS A 14 -42.26 -0.70 -13.02
C LYS A 14 -41.88 -2.14 -12.64
N LYS A 15 -41.41 -2.37 -11.41
CA LYS A 15 -40.88 -3.67 -10.94
C LYS A 15 -39.79 -4.23 -11.89
N TRP A 16 -39.00 -3.32 -12.48
CA TRP A 16 -38.01 -3.66 -13.47
C TRP A 16 -36.69 -2.95 -13.14
N PHE A 17 -35.59 -3.68 -13.22
CA PHE A 17 -34.24 -3.18 -13.02
C PHE A 17 -33.44 -3.28 -14.30
N PRO A 18 -32.75 -2.21 -14.75
CA PRO A 18 -32.12 -2.16 -16.09
C PRO A 18 -30.97 -3.11 -16.28
N TYR A 19 -30.36 -3.58 -15.19
CA TYR A 19 -29.17 -4.45 -15.20
C TYR A 19 -29.34 -5.58 -14.19
N THR A 20 -28.54 -6.65 -14.34
CA THR A 20 -28.44 -7.68 -13.31
C THR A 20 -27.89 -7.07 -12.02
N MET A 21 -28.58 -7.28 -10.92
CA MET A 21 -28.14 -6.80 -9.60
C MET A 21 -26.84 -7.51 -9.20
N PRO A 22 -25.78 -6.76 -8.81
CA PRO A 22 -24.51 -7.33 -8.36
C PRO A 22 -24.63 -7.81 -6.92
N ILE A 23 -25.45 -8.82 -6.65
CA ILE A 23 -25.80 -9.28 -5.30
C ILE A 23 -24.56 -9.72 -4.53
N SER A 24 -23.63 -10.44 -5.16
CA SER A 24 -22.39 -10.88 -4.53
C SER A 24 -21.54 -9.70 -4.09
N ASP A 25 -21.46 -8.65 -4.92
CA ASP A 25 -20.68 -7.44 -4.60
C ASP A 25 -21.33 -6.66 -3.45
N ILE A 26 -22.67 -6.62 -3.40
CA ILE A 26 -23.40 -5.99 -2.31
C ILE A 26 -23.14 -6.72 -0.98
N TYR A 27 -23.16 -8.05 -0.98
CA TYR A 27 -22.80 -8.83 0.21
C TYR A 27 -21.35 -8.63 0.61
N GLY A 28 -20.41 -8.61 -0.35
CA GLY A 28 -19.01 -8.30 -0.11
C GLY A 28 -18.81 -6.91 0.48
N LEU A 29 -19.50 -5.92 -0.07
CA LEU A 29 -19.50 -4.55 0.45
C LEU A 29 -20.05 -4.48 1.88
N ARG A 30 -21.15 -5.19 2.17
CA ARG A 30 -21.72 -5.29 3.51
C ARG A 30 -20.71 -5.85 4.51
N ALA A 31 -20.06 -6.97 4.18
CA ALA A 31 -19.03 -7.57 5.02
C ALA A 31 -17.84 -6.62 5.24
N ALA A 32 -17.41 -5.88 4.21
CA ALA A 32 -16.37 -4.87 4.34
C ALA A 32 -16.74 -3.74 5.30
N PHE A 33 -17.98 -3.24 5.24
CA PHE A 33 -18.47 -2.24 6.19
C PHE A 33 -18.55 -2.78 7.62
N ASP A 34 -19.02 -4.00 7.81
CA ASP A 34 -19.09 -4.63 9.13
C ASP A 34 -17.67 -4.77 9.74
N ASN A 35 -16.66 -5.14 8.93
CA ASN A 35 -15.26 -5.20 9.35
C ASN A 35 -14.71 -3.82 9.73
N ILE A 36 -14.99 -2.78 8.93
CA ILE A 36 -14.55 -1.41 9.22
C ILE A 36 -15.22 -0.88 10.50
N ALA A 37 -16.51 -1.12 10.67
CA ALA A 37 -17.24 -0.69 11.87
C ALA A 37 -16.75 -1.41 13.13
N GLY A 38 -16.27 -2.65 12.99
CA GLY A 38 -15.70 -3.45 14.08
C GLY A 38 -14.25 -3.12 14.44
N ASP A 39 -13.57 -2.23 13.69
CA ASP A 39 -12.16 -1.88 13.88
C ASP A 39 -11.98 -0.37 14.18
N PRO A 40 -12.19 0.06 15.43
CA PRO A 40 -12.11 1.47 15.78
C PRO A 40 -10.69 2.07 15.66
N ASP A 41 -9.65 1.24 15.65
CA ASP A 41 -8.25 1.67 15.53
C ASP A 41 -7.78 1.75 14.06
N MET A 42 -8.59 1.38 13.10
CA MET A 42 -8.19 1.24 11.71
C MET A 42 -7.48 2.49 11.15
N LEU A 43 -8.05 3.66 11.32
CA LEU A 43 -7.46 4.89 10.79
C LEU A 43 -6.14 5.26 11.50
N ALA A 44 -6.10 5.12 12.81
CA ALA A 44 -4.91 5.40 13.61
C ALA A 44 -3.79 4.39 13.29
N ARG A 45 -4.12 3.11 13.13
CA ARG A 45 -3.17 2.08 12.72
C ARG A 45 -2.56 2.38 11.35
N HIS A 46 -3.37 2.74 10.36
CA HIS A 46 -2.85 3.13 9.04
C HIS A 46 -1.93 4.35 9.12
N ALA A 47 -2.27 5.36 9.91
CA ALA A 47 -1.44 6.54 10.10
C ALA A 47 -0.07 6.17 10.69
N ARG A 48 -0.06 5.40 11.79
CA ARG A 48 1.17 4.98 12.48
C ARG A 48 2.07 4.12 11.58
N ILE A 49 1.49 3.15 10.86
CA ILE A 49 2.24 2.30 9.92
C ILE A 49 2.78 3.12 8.75
N GLY A 50 1.97 4.00 8.16
CA GLY A 50 2.41 4.86 7.08
C GLY A 50 3.56 5.79 7.49
N GLU A 51 3.49 6.38 8.68
CA GLU A 51 4.59 7.19 9.23
C GLU A 51 5.87 6.37 9.46
N ALA A 52 5.75 5.20 10.08
CA ALA A 52 6.89 4.32 10.32
C ALA A 52 7.54 3.83 9.02
N CYS A 53 6.73 3.50 8.01
CA CYS A 53 7.23 3.10 6.69
C CYS A 53 8.00 4.25 6.01
N ARG A 54 7.48 5.48 6.07
CA ARG A 54 8.18 6.66 5.54
C ARG A 54 9.46 6.98 6.31
N ALA A 55 9.46 6.80 7.62
CA ALA A 55 10.66 6.96 8.44
C ALA A 55 11.73 5.92 8.07
N ALA A 56 11.32 4.67 7.85
CA ALA A 56 12.21 3.60 7.40
C ALA A 56 12.87 3.94 6.05
N VAL A 57 12.07 4.39 5.07
CA VAL A 57 12.58 4.81 3.75
C VAL A 57 13.60 5.93 3.88
N ARG A 58 13.30 6.99 4.64
CA ARG A 58 14.24 8.11 4.85
C ARG A 58 15.50 7.67 5.61
N GLY A 59 15.34 6.92 6.68
CA GLY A 59 16.45 6.46 7.51
C GLY A 59 17.39 5.50 6.79
N ALA A 60 16.87 4.73 5.84
CA ALA A 60 17.67 3.90 4.94
C ALA A 60 18.43 4.72 3.88
N GLY A 61 18.19 6.02 3.77
CA GLY A 61 18.83 6.91 2.81
C GLY A 61 18.15 6.94 1.44
N LEU A 62 16.94 6.41 1.34
CA LEU A 62 16.12 6.50 0.12
C LEU A 62 15.32 7.81 0.12
N ASN A 63 15.02 8.34 -1.06
CA ASN A 63 14.25 9.55 -1.21
C ASN A 63 12.75 9.25 -1.29
N LEU A 64 11.96 9.82 -0.39
CA LEU A 64 10.52 9.86 -0.60
C LEU A 64 10.20 10.74 -1.79
N HIS A 65 9.31 10.27 -2.65
CA HIS A 65 8.90 11.02 -3.85
C HIS A 65 8.22 12.36 -3.52
N LEU A 66 7.47 12.42 -2.43
CA LEU A 66 6.83 13.64 -1.95
C LEU A 66 7.54 14.19 -0.71
N ALA A 67 7.61 15.51 -0.59
CA ALA A 67 8.08 16.19 0.61
C ALA A 67 7.00 16.23 1.71
N SER A 68 5.72 16.30 1.33
CA SER A 68 4.55 16.40 2.22
C SER A 68 3.29 15.93 1.50
N GLY A 69 2.15 15.90 2.22
CA GLY A 69 0.86 15.50 1.63
C GLY A 69 0.74 13.99 1.43
N PHE A 70 1.29 13.20 2.35
CA PHE A 70 1.32 11.74 2.25
C PHE A 70 -0.04 11.10 2.48
N SER A 71 -0.34 10.05 1.72
CA SER A 71 -1.36 9.08 2.08
C SER A 71 -0.90 8.19 3.24
N ASN A 72 -1.85 7.76 4.06
CA ASN A 72 -1.58 6.77 5.12
C ASN A 72 -1.68 5.31 4.63
N THR A 73 -1.91 5.10 3.34
CA THR A 73 -2.12 3.76 2.76
C THR A 73 -1.03 3.33 1.79
N VAL A 74 -0.16 4.26 1.40
CA VAL A 74 0.95 3.99 0.47
C VAL A 74 2.15 4.86 0.79
N THR A 75 3.34 4.27 0.73
CA THR A 75 4.62 4.97 0.76
C THR A 75 5.27 4.90 -0.61
N VAL A 76 5.71 6.03 -1.14
CA VAL A 76 6.31 6.15 -2.48
C VAL A 76 7.72 6.69 -2.36
N PHE A 77 8.69 6.00 -2.95
CA PHE A 77 10.08 6.45 -2.99
C PHE A 77 10.63 6.41 -4.41
N ASP A 78 11.60 7.29 -4.68
CA ASP A 78 12.28 7.37 -5.97
C ASP A 78 13.18 6.15 -6.20
N VAL A 79 13.20 5.65 -7.42
CA VAL A 79 14.10 4.55 -7.80
C VAL A 79 15.55 5.00 -7.65
N PRO A 80 16.40 4.28 -6.89
CA PRO A 80 17.81 4.60 -6.75
C PRO A 80 18.56 4.55 -8.09
N LYS A 81 19.58 5.40 -8.24
CA LYS A 81 20.36 5.54 -9.48
C LYS A 81 21.10 4.25 -9.89
N GLU A 82 21.40 3.43 -8.90
CA GLU A 82 22.17 2.19 -9.03
C GLU A 82 21.35 1.06 -9.68
N THR A 83 20.04 1.24 -9.81
CA THR A 83 19.14 0.18 -10.26
C THR A 83 17.97 0.73 -11.08
N THR A 84 17.04 -0.15 -11.44
CA THR A 84 15.80 0.20 -12.16
C THR A 84 14.57 -0.28 -11.37
N ALA A 85 13.41 0.34 -11.63
CA ALA A 85 12.15 -0.12 -11.05
C ALA A 85 11.90 -1.60 -11.36
N ASP A 86 12.10 -2.00 -12.61
CA ASP A 86 11.88 -3.39 -13.05
C ASP A 86 12.77 -4.38 -12.30
N ALA A 87 14.05 -4.05 -12.08
CA ALA A 87 14.96 -4.92 -11.34
C ALA A 87 14.51 -5.11 -9.89
N ILE A 88 14.06 -4.03 -9.23
CA ILE A 88 13.51 -4.11 -7.87
C ILE A 88 12.25 -4.98 -7.85
N LEU A 89 11.27 -4.67 -8.72
CA LEU A 89 9.97 -5.36 -8.73
C LEU A 89 10.11 -6.85 -9.08
N GLN A 90 10.96 -7.18 -10.06
CA GLN A 90 11.21 -8.57 -10.43
C GLN A 90 11.90 -9.34 -9.30
N THR A 91 12.92 -8.76 -8.66
CA THR A 91 13.65 -9.42 -7.56
C THR A 91 12.72 -9.65 -6.37
N MET A 92 11.93 -8.66 -5.97
CA MET A 92 10.92 -8.78 -4.92
C MET A 92 9.96 -9.93 -5.20
N ARG A 93 9.41 -9.97 -6.41
CA ARG A 93 8.45 -11.00 -6.82
C ARG A 93 9.07 -12.39 -6.91
N GLN A 94 10.20 -12.52 -7.60
CA GLN A 94 10.78 -13.85 -7.93
C GLN A 94 11.47 -14.48 -6.73
N LYS A 95 12.13 -13.68 -5.91
CA LYS A 95 12.91 -14.18 -4.79
C LYS A 95 12.11 -14.26 -3.49
N HIS A 96 11.28 -13.27 -3.24
CA HIS A 96 10.57 -13.14 -1.97
C HIS A 96 9.07 -13.41 -2.07
N GLY A 97 8.51 -13.56 -3.28
CA GLY A 97 7.08 -13.75 -3.48
C GLY A 97 6.23 -12.50 -3.15
N ILE A 98 6.88 -11.35 -2.94
CA ILE A 98 6.22 -10.11 -2.52
C ILE A 98 6.06 -9.18 -3.73
N MET A 99 4.85 -8.66 -3.91
CA MET A 99 4.54 -7.73 -5.00
C MET A 99 4.52 -6.29 -4.50
N LEU A 100 5.48 -5.51 -4.97
CA LEU A 100 5.42 -4.05 -4.92
C LEU A 100 4.87 -3.50 -6.25
N ALA A 101 4.56 -2.21 -6.29
CA ALA A 101 4.06 -1.56 -7.49
C ALA A 101 5.02 -0.46 -7.96
N GLY A 102 5.20 -0.38 -9.27
CA GLY A 102 5.75 0.81 -9.92
C GLY A 102 4.68 1.88 -10.14
N SER A 103 4.87 2.71 -11.16
CA SER A 103 3.89 3.70 -11.58
C SER A 103 3.71 3.66 -13.10
N PHE A 104 2.87 4.55 -13.61
CA PHE A 104 2.54 4.66 -15.03
C PHE A 104 2.66 6.13 -15.48
N ASP A 105 2.45 6.38 -16.77
CA ASP A 105 2.57 7.68 -17.40
C ASP A 105 3.93 8.36 -17.09
N SER A 106 3.91 9.60 -16.65
CA SER A 106 5.10 10.39 -16.37
C SER A 106 5.97 9.84 -15.25
N LEU A 107 5.45 9.00 -14.38
CA LEU A 107 6.21 8.38 -13.27
C LEU A 107 6.62 6.92 -13.55
N ALA A 108 6.35 6.42 -14.75
CA ALA A 108 6.74 5.06 -15.14
C ALA A 108 8.26 4.86 -14.98
N GLY A 109 8.65 3.83 -14.24
CA GLY A 109 10.06 3.50 -13.98
C GLY A 109 10.79 4.42 -13.01
N GLN A 110 10.15 5.48 -12.49
CA GLN A 110 10.80 6.47 -11.63
C GLN A 110 10.57 6.24 -10.14
N VAL A 111 9.49 5.55 -9.77
CA VAL A 111 9.11 5.34 -8.38
C VAL A 111 8.74 3.90 -8.08
N ILE A 112 8.87 3.52 -6.80
CA ILE A 112 8.34 2.29 -6.21
C ILE A 112 7.31 2.68 -5.16
N ARG A 113 6.21 1.92 -5.13
CA ARG A 113 5.11 2.10 -4.17
C ARG A 113 5.00 0.88 -3.27
N ILE A 114 5.05 1.13 -1.97
CA ILE A 114 4.81 0.14 -0.92
C ILE A 114 3.38 0.36 -0.42
N GLY A 115 2.47 -0.59 -0.72
CA GLY A 115 1.09 -0.54 -0.24
C GLY A 115 0.99 -1.07 1.18
N HIS A 116 0.32 -0.32 2.06
CA HIS A 116 0.03 -0.73 3.43
C HIS A 116 -1.41 -0.32 3.77
N MET A 117 -2.36 -1.01 3.16
CA MET A 117 -3.79 -0.68 3.29
C MET A 117 -4.62 -1.94 3.58
N GLY A 118 -5.79 -1.74 4.21
CA GLY A 118 -6.68 -2.82 4.57
C GLY A 118 -6.04 -3.82 5.52
N SER A 119 -6.15 -5.10 5.24
CA SER A 119 -5.54 -6.19 6.04
C SER A 119 -4.01 -6.14 6.06
N ASN A 120 -3.37 -5.58 5.01
CA ASN A 120 -1.93 -5.44 4.95
C ASN A 120 -1.40 -4.25 5.78
N ALA A 121 -2.29 -3.44 6.37
CA ALA A 121 -1.90 -2.43 7.35
C ALA A 121 -1.65 -3.07 8.72
N ASN A 122 -0.67 -3.96 8.79
CA ASN A 122 -0.23 -4.63 10.00
C ASN A 122 1.31 -4.66 10.08
N VAL A 123 1.82 -4.80 11.29
CA VAL A 123 3.27 -4.70 11.56
C VAL A 123 4.03 -5.88 10.98
N VAL A 124 3.46 -7.08 11.04
CA VAL A 124 4.12 -8.33 10.60
C VAL A 124 4.39 -8.32 9.10
N ASP A 125 3.36 -8.05 8.29
CA ASP A 125 3.48 -7.99 6.81
C ASP A 125 4.45 -6.88 6.38
N MET A 126 4.46 -5.75 7.11
CA MET A 126 5.38 -4.66 6.81
C MET A 126 6.83 -5.00 7.14
N ILE A 127 7.08 -5.69 8.26
CA ILE A 127 8.43 -6.18 8.61
C ILE A 127 8.94 -7.12 7.52
N GLU A 128 8.13 -8.08 7.09
CA GLU A 128 8.49 -9.03 6.04
C GLU A 128 8.78 -8.30 4.72
N THR A 129 7.91 -7.37 4.34
CA THR A 129 8.08 -6.57 3.12
C THR A 129 9.35 -5.74 3.13
N LEU A 130 9.65 -5.07 4.24
CA LEU A 130 10.84 -4.21 4.36
C LEU A 130 12.14 -5.01 4.50
N ASP A 131 12.11 -6.19 5.12
CA ASP A 131 13.26 -7.11 5.16
C ASP A 131 13.61 -7.63 3.75
N ALA A 132 12.59 -8.03 3.00
CA ALA A 132 12.73 -8.43 1.61
C ALA A 132 13.25 -7.29 0.71
N LEU A 133 12.81 -6.07 0.95
CA LEU A 133 13.28 -4.89 0.22
C LEU A 133 14.74 -4.56 0.59
N ASP A 134 15.14 -4.66 1.86
CA ASP A 134 16.54 -4.53 2.29
C ASP A 134 17.46 -5.51 1.54
N ASP A 135 17.09 -6.79 1.49
CA ASP A 135 17.86 -7.81 0.78
C ASP A 135 17.89 -7.54 -0.73
N THR A 136 16.77 -7.15 -1.32
CA THR A 136 16.67 -6.81 -2.74
C THR A 136 17.58 -5.64 -3.09
N LEU A 137 17.51 -4.53 -2.36
CA LEU A 137 18.31 -3.34 -2.65
C LEU A 137 19.82 -3.60 -2.49
N ARG A 138 20.22 -4.37 -1.46
CA ARG A 138 21.63 -4.79 -1.30
C ARG A 138 22.13 -5.63 -2.45
N LYS A 139 21.33 -6.59 -2.93
CA LYS A 139 21.70 -7.41 -4.12
C LYS A 139 21.84 -6.61 -5.39
N LEU A 140 21.07 -5.53 -5.50
CA LEU A 140 21.15 -4.59 -6.61
C LEU A 140 22.23 -3.51 -6.39
N ASN A 141 23.10 -3.69 -5.36
CA ASN A 141 24.20 -2.79 -5.02
C ASN A 141 23.77 -1.36 -4.68
N VAL A 142 22.55 -1.18 -4.20
CA VAL A 142 22.07 0.13 -3.72
C VAL A 142 22.67 0.39 -2.33
N PRO A 143 23.39 1.50 -2.14
CA PRO A 143 23.96 1.85 -0.84
C PRO A 143 22.87 2.29 0.13
N LEU A 144 22.67 1.54 1.21
CA LEU A 144 21.73 1.89 2.28
C LEU A 144 22.48 2.41 3.50
N LYS A 145 21.96 3.48 4.10
CA LYS A 145 22.48 4.07 5.36
C LYS A 145 22.00 3.34 6.60
N GLY A 146 20.90 2.59 6.49
CA GLY A 146 20.31 1.81 7.57
C GLY A 146 19.45 0.69 7.01
N GLN A 147 18.97 -0.19 7.89
CA GLN A 147 18.06 -1.28 7.50
C GLN A 147 16.62 -0.80 7.63
N LEU A 148 15.88 -0.83 6.55
CA LEU A 148 14.46 -0.45 6.49
C LEU A 148 13.65 -1.16 7.60
N ARG A 149 13.82 -2.48 7.71
CA ARG A 149 13.17 -3.29 8.74
C ARG A 149 13.44 -2.79 10.14
N MET A 150 14.71 -2.56 10.50
CA MET A 150 15.10 -2.17 11.86
C MET A 150 14.54 -0.80 12.24
N ILE A 151 14.63 0.16 11.32
CA ILE A 151 14.10 1.50 11.55
C ILE A 151 12.57 1.45 11.70
N PHE A 152 11.89 0.67 10.86
CA PHE A 152 10.44 0.48 10.98
C PHE A 152 10.04 -0.12 12.33
N GLN A 153 10.74 -1.16 12.81
CA GLN A 153 10.47 -1.80 14.08
C GLN A 153 10.66 -0.82 15.26
N GLU A 154 11.69 0.00 15.22
CA GLU A 154 11.92 1.04 16.22
C GLU A 154 10.77 2.07 16.25
N GLU A 155 10.38 2.56 15.08
CA GLU A 155 9.30 3.54 14.94
C GLU A 155 7.94 3.00 15.44
N VAL A 156 7.58 1.77 15.09
CA VAL A 156 6.30 1.19 15.55
C VAL A 156 6.31 0.91 17.03
N SER A 157 7.45 0.51 17.60
CA SER A 157 7.61 0.31 19.05
C SER A 157 7.41 1.61 19.83
N GLN A 158 8.01 2.72 19.35
CA GLN A 158 7.85 4.04 19.97
C GLN A 158 6.39 4.55 19.87
N LYS A 159 5.63 4.12 18.88
CA LYS A 159 4.22 4.51 18.66
C LYS A 159 3.21 3.57 19.33
N GLY A 160 3.68 2.60 20.14
CA GLY A 160 2.82 1.66 20.87
C GLY A 160 2.08 0.66 19.99
N LEU A 161 2.56 0.39 18.77
CA LEU A 161 2.09 -0.73 17.96
C LEU A 161 2.79 -2.00 18.44
N VAL A 162 2.03 -2.94 18.99
CA VAL A 162 2.51 -4.24 19.44
C VAL A 162 2.74 -5.15 18.22
N LEU A 163 3.82 -5.95 18.26
CA LEU A 163 4.13 -7.02 17.31
C LEU A 163 3.10 -8.15 17.43
#